data_c60af328453b08c1520e9bab9b0e6d01
#
_entry.id   c60af328453b08c1520e9bab9b0e6d01
#
_cell.length_a   1.000
_cell.length_b   1.000
_cell.length_c   1.000
_cell.angle_alpha   90.00
_cell.angle_beta   90.00
_cell.angle_gamma   90.00
#
_symmetry.space_group_name_H-M   'P 1'
#
loop_
_entity.id
_entity.type
_entity.pdbx_description
1 polymer ?
#
loop_
_entity_poly.entity_id
_entity_poly.type
_entity_poly.pdbx_seq_one_letter_code
_entity_poly.pdbx_strand_id
1 'polypeptide(L)'
;MGFLIGILVIAVIGVGCYFLLRFLRKRRLLESLQLSLFLIKVPKTAAAKGEPAKDFKTEINLTEQLLSNLAALKKPFVLEVAVPHVGEEIYFYLAVPRSVREVAAKQIQGLWNGAVVTSVPEDYTIFNSTGAAAGAYLLQKESFALPIRTYAEIGADTFSGILGGFTKMNAVGEGAALQIAARPAK
;
A
#
# COMPACT_ATOMS: atom_id res chain seq x y z
N MET A 1 42.95 3.78 38.54
CA MET A 1 43.15 3.12 37.23
C MET A 1 41.88 2.40 36.76
N GLY A 2 41.22 1.59 37.61
CA GLY A 2 39.98 0.86 37.21
C GLY A 2 38.78 1.74 36.83
N PHE A 3 38.61 2.92 37.43
CA PHE A 3 37.51 3.84 37.12
C PHE A 3 37.61 4.41 35.69
N LEU A 4 38.81 4.77 35.24
CA LEU A 4 39.05 5.26 33.87
C LEU A 4 38.80 4.17 32.82
N ILE A 5 39.16 2.93 33.12
CA ILE A 5 38.93 1.77 32.26
C ILE A 5 37.43 1.51 32.15
N GLY A 6 36.67 1.63 33.26
CA GLY A 6 35.20 1.48 33.25
C GLY A 6 34.50 2.52 32.35
N ILE A 7 34.92 3.79 32.44
CA ILE A 7 34.38 4.86 31.59
C ILE A 7 34.66 4.60 30.11
N LEU A 8 35.89 4.16 29.80
CA LEU A 8 36.28 3.86 28.42
C LEU A 8 35.45 2.72 27.83
N VAL A 9 35.20 1.66 28.59
CA VAL A 9 34.38 0.52 28.18
C VAL A 9 32.93 0.98 27.90
N ILE A 10 32.34 1.77 28.79
CA ILE A 10 30.96 2.31 28.59
C ILE A 10 30.91 3.18 27.34
N ALA A 11 31.92 4.03 27.11
CA ALA A 11 31.97 4.86 25.91
C ALA A 11 32.04 4.03 24.62
N VAL A 12 32.87 2.98 24.59
CA VAL A 12 32.98 2.07 23.43
C VAL A 12 31.68 1.34 23.18
N ILE A 13 31.00 0.84 24.21
CA ILE A 13 29.68 0.19 24.09
C ILE A 13 28.65 1.19 23.57
N GLY A 14 28.63 2.41 24.08
CA GLY A 14 27.70 3.47 23.62
C GLY A 14 27.90 3.81 22.16
N VAL A 15 29.12 3.97 21.71
CA VAL A 15 29.45 4.21 20.30
C VAL A 15 29.06 3.02 19.43
N GLY A 16 29.37 1.80 19.86
CA GLY A 16 28.97 0.57 19.16
C GLY A 16 27.45 0.45 19.02
N CYS A 17 26.71 0.71 20.09
CA CYS A 17 25.23 0.71 20.10
C CYS A 17 24.67 1.79 19.15
N TYR A 18 25.23 3.01 19.15
CA TYR A 18 24.84 4.08 18.24
C TYR A 18 25.02 3.69 16.78
N PHE A 19 26.18 3.14 16.40
CA PHE A 19 26.43 2.68 15.03
C PHE A 19 25.52 1.54 14.62
N LEU A 20 25.27 0.59 15.53
CA LEU A 20 24.34 -0.51 15.29
C LEU A 20 22.92 -0.01 15.05
N LEU A 21 22.41 0.88 15.87
CA LEU A 21 21.09 1.49 15.71
C LEU A 21 20.98 2.28 14.41
N ARG A 22 22.01 3.03 14.06
CA ARG A 22 22.09 3.77 12.79
C ARG A 22 22.08 2.82 11.58
N PHE A 23 22.83 1.74 11.64
CA PHE A 23 22.87 0.71 10.59
C PHE A 23 21.52 0.02 10.42
N LEU A 24 20.88 -0.37 11.52
CA LEU A 24 19.54 -0.98 11.49
C LEU A 24 18.46 -0.03 10.94
N ARG A 25 18.53 1.27 11.28
CA ARG A 25 17.64 2.29 10.70
C ARG A 25 17.84 2.43 9.20
N LYS A 26 19.11 2.51 8.75
CA LYS A 26 19.44 2.61 7.32
C LYS A 26 18.95 1.39 6.55
N ARG A 27 19.13 0.19 7.09
CA ARG A 27 18.66 -1.06 6.48
C ARG A 27 17.15 -1.10 6.32
N ARG A 28 16.38 -0.69 7.33
CA ARG A 28 14.92 -0.59 7.26
C ARG A 28 14.46 0.42 6.22
N LEU A 29 15.15 1.54 6.09
CA LEU A 29 14.85 2.56 5.09
C LEU A 29 15.10 2.01 3.67
N LEU A 30 16.21 1.33 3.45
CA LEU A 30 16.51 0.71 2.16
C LEU A 30 15.51 -0.39 1.80
N GLU A 31 15.08 -1.21 2.76
CA GLU A 31 14.02 -2.20 2.52
C GLU A 31 12.70 -1.55 2.13
N SER A 32 12.35 -0.40 2.71
CA SER A 32 11.10 0.32 2.38
C SER A 32 11.13 0.99 1.01
N LEU A 33 12.31 1.22 0.44
CA LEU A 33 12.49 1.77 -0.92
C LEU A 33 12.57 0.67 -1.99
N GLN A 34 12.84 -0.58 -1.61
CA GLN A 34 12.91 -1.72 -2.53
C GLN A 34 11.58 -2.47 -2.54
N LEU A 35 10.58 -1.84 -3.11
CA LEU A 35 9.27 -2.45 -3.26
C LEU A 35 9.18 -3.26 -4.57
N SER A 36 8.39 -4.32 -4.54
CA SER A 36 7.92 -5.04 -5.71
C SER A 36 6.49 -4.61 -5.98
N LEU A 37 6.22 -4.20 -7.20
CA LEU A 37 4.90 -3.76 -7.63
C LEU A 37 4.15 -4.93 -8.28
N PHE A 38 2.90 -5.11 -7.87
CA PHE A 38 1.99 -6.10 -8.43
C PHE A 38 0.74 -5.42 -8.97
N LEU A 39 0.39 -5.74 -10.20
CA LEU A 39 -0.92 -5.44 -10.76
C LEU A 39 -1.90 -6.53 -10.33
N ILE A 40 -3.02 -6.10 -9.75
CA ILE A 40 -4.08 -7.00 -9.27
C ILE A 40 -5.28 -6.86 -10.19
N LYS A 41 -5.68 -7.97 -10.80
CA LYS A 41 -6.93 -8.06 -11.57
C LYS A 41 -7.83 -9.09 -10.90
N VAL A 42 -8.95 -8.63 -10.35
CA VAL A 42 -9.98 -9.49 -9.80
C VAL A 42 -11.03 -9.67 -10.89
N PRO A 43 -11.28 -10.90 -11.37
CA PRO A 43 -12.30 -11.13 -12.37
C PRO A 43 -13.67 -10.76 -11.80
N LYS A 44 -14.44 -10.00 -12.56
CA LYS A 44 -15.86 -9.82 -12.23
C LYS A 44 -16.49 -11.22 -12.27
N THR A 45 -16.88 -11.74 -11.12
CA THR A 45 -17.76 -12.90 -11.08
C THR A 45 -19.05 -12.43 -11.72
N ALA A 46 -19.30 -12.84 -12.96
CA ALA A 46 -20.60 -12.63 -13.58
C ALA A 46 -21.60 -13.25 -12.61
N ALA A 47 -22.47 -12.44 -12.03
CA ALA A 47 -23.60 -12.97 -11.29
C ALA A 47 -24.33 -13.93 -12.23
N ALA A 48 -24.33 -15.21 -11.91
CA ALA A 48 -25.12 -16.17 -12.67
C ALA A 48 -26.56 -15.64 -12.68
N LYS A 49 -27.23 -15.71 -13.84
CA LYS A 49 -28.62 -15.24 -13.96
C LYS A 49 -29.44 -15.90 -12.84
N GLY A 50 -29.84 -15.11 -11.83
CA GLY A 50 -30.62 -15.60 -10.68
C GLY A 50 -29.90 -15.62 -9.34
N GLU A 51 -28.58 -15.38 -9.26
CA GLU A 51 -27.93 -15.17 -7.97
C GLU A 51 -28.16 -13.73 -7.49
N PRO A 52 -28.47 -13.54 -6.19
CA PRO A 52 -28.53 -12.20 -5.61
C PRO A 52 -27.17 -11.52 -5.79
N ALA A 53 -27.19 -10.23 -6.12
CA ALA A 53 -25.97 -9.42 -6.21
C ALA A 53 -25.11 -9.69 -4.96
N LYS A 54 -23.83 -10.02 -5.15
CA LYS A 54 -22.90 -10.23 -4.05
C LYS A 54 -23.03 -9.07 -3.07
N ASP A 55 -23.23 -9.41 -1.81
CA ASP A 55 -23.36 -8.41 -0.76
C ASP A 55 -22.06 -7.61 -0.70
N PHE A 56 -22.16 -6.30 -0.89
CA PHE A 56 -21.06 -5.34 -0.80
C PHE A 56 -20.27 -5.52 0.50
N LYS A 57 -20.92 -5.91 1.60
CA LYS A 57 -20.25 -6.21 2.86
C LYS A 57 -19.29 -7.39 2.76
N THR A 58 -19.60 -8.38 1.95
CA THR A 58 -18.72 -9.55 1.75
C THR A 58 -17.40 -9.13 1.08
N GLU A 59 -17.45 -8.27 0.07
CA GLU A 59 -16.24 -7.77 -0.61
C GLU A 59 -15.40 -6.87 0.31
N ILE A 60 -16.03 -6.05 1.15
CA ILE A 60 -15.32 -5.26 2.17
C ILE A 60 -14.64 -6.18 3.20
N ASN A 61 -15.31 -7.22 3.66
CA ASN A 61 -14.75 -8.18 4.61
C ASN A 61 -13.51 -8.90 4.04
N LEU A 62 -13.52 -9.26 2.75
CA LEU A 62 -12.35 -9.83 2.09
C LEU A 62 -11.18 -8.84 2.03
N THR A 63 -11.48 -7.57 1.75
CA THR A 63 -10.47 -6.51 1.75
C THR A 63 -9.90 -6.28 3.15
N GLU A 64 -10.73 -6.26 4.18
CA GLU A 64 -10.31 -6.16 5.58
C GLU A 64 -9.41 -7.33 5.98
N GLN A 65 -9.76 -8.54 5.57
CA GLN A 65 -8.94 -9.73 5.79
C GLN A 65 -7.59 -9.62 5.07
N LEU A 66 -7.55 -9.11 3.83
CA LEU A 66 -6.29 -8.85 3.13
C LEU A 66 -5.42 -7.86 3.91
N LEU A 67 -5.98 -6.73 4.33
CA LEU A 67 -5.24 -5.71 5.08
C LEU A 67 -4.69 -6.27 6.40
N SER A 68 -5.48 -7.08 7.11
CA SER A 68 -5.07 -7.76 8.34
C SER A 68 -3.92 -8.74 8.09
N ASN A 69 -4.00 -9.51 7.01
CA ASN A 69 -2.96 -10.46 6.62
C ASN A 69 -1.67 -9.74 6.23
N LEU A 70 -1.76 -8.64 5.47
CA LEU A 70 -0.59 -7.84 5.11
C LEU A 70 0.03 -7.18 6.34
N ALA A 71 -0.79 -6.67 7.27
CA ALA A 71 -0.31 -6.09 8.52
C ALA A 71 0.42 -7.12 9.40
N ALA A 72 -0.02 -8.39 9.41
CA ALA A 72 0.63 -9.48 10.13
C ALA A 72 2.06 -9.77 9.64
N LEU A 73 2.41 -9.39 8.41
CA LEU A 73 3.78 -9.49 7.88
C LEU A 73 4.75 -8.49 8.53
N LYS A 74 4.24 -7.52 9.29
CA LYS A 74 5.01 -6.47 9.97
C LYS A 74 5.93 -5.68 9.04
N LYS A 75 5.57 -5.57 7.78
CA LYS A 75 6.26 -4.81 6.75
C LYS A 75 5.35 -3.71 6.21
N PRO A 76 5.90 -2.56 5.77
CA PRO A 76 5.10 -1.55 5.10
C PRO A 76 4.58 -2.09 3.76
N PHE A 77 3.42 -1.61 3.35
CA PHE A 77 2.84 -1.89 2.04
C PHE A 77 2.11 -0.65 1.52
N VAL A 78 1.94 -0.58 0.22
CA VAL A 78 1.22 0.51 -0.45
C VAL A 78 0.15 -0.09 -1.34
N LEU A 79 -1.08 0.36 -1.17
CA LEU A 79 -2.16 0.12 -2.10
C LEU A 79 -2.25 1.31 -3.03
N GLU A 80 -2.34 1.06 -4.31
CA GLU A 80 -2.40 2.11 -5.31
C GLU A 80 -3.57 1.88 -6.27
N VAL A 81 -4.24 2.96 -6.61
CA VAL A 81 -5.20 2.99 -7.70
C VAL A 81 -4.70 4.04 -8.68
N ALA A 82 -4.50 3.65 -9.93
CA ALA A 82 -3.90 4.56 -10.90
C ALA A 82 -4.52 4.44 -12.29
N VAL A 83 -4.52 5.57 -12.97
CA VAL A 83 -4.72 5.68 -14.41
C VAL A 83 -3.42 6.20 -15.00
N PRO A 84 -2.69 5.42 -15.82
CA PRO A 84 -1.50 5.90 -16.53
C PRO A 84 -1.84 7.04 -17.47
N HIS A 85 -0.84 7.88 -17.82
CA HIS A 85 -1.04 8.99 -18.74
C HIS A 85 -1.37 8.57 -20.19
N VAL A 86 -1.31 7.28 -20.48
CA VAL A 86 -1.75 6.67 -21.74
C VAL A 86 -2.64 5.48 -21.39
N GLY A 87 -3.91 5.57 -21.72
CA GLY A 87 -4.92 4.55 -21.43
C GLY A 87 -6.13 5.12 -20.69
N GLU A 88 -7.16 4.33 -20.57
CA GLU A 88 -8.43 4.69 -19.91
C GLU A 88 -8.74 3.78 -18.72
N GLU A 89 -7.95 2.72 -18.52
CA GLU A 89 -8.23 1.72 -17.51
C GLU A 89 -7.72 2.16 -16.14
N ILE A 90 -8.55 1.93 -15.15
CA ILE A 90 -8.15 2.08 -13.74
C ILE A 90 -7.50 0.78 -13.29
N TYR A 91 -6.25 0.88 -12.88
CA TYR A 91 -5.48 -0.25 -12.38
C TYR A 91 -5.34 -0.21 -10.86
N PHE A 92 -5.36 -1.40 -10.27
CA PHE A 92 -5.12 -1.60 -8.85
C PHE A 92 -3.77 -2.27 -8.65
N TYR A 93 -2.93 -1.63 -7.84
CA TYR A 93 -1.60 -2.13 -7.56
C TYR A 93 -1.40 -2.36 -6.06
N LEU A 94 -0.53 -3.31 -5.77
CA LEU A 94 0.02 -3.53 -4.43
C LEU A 94 1.54 -3.47 -4.51
N ALA A 95 2.15 -2.58 -3.74
CA ALA A 95 3.59 -2.52 -3.58
C ALA A 95 3.98 -3.03 -2.19
N VAL A 96 4.88 -4.01 -2.16
CA VAL A 96 5.38 -4.65 -0.93
C VAL A 96 6.89 -4.86 -1.02
N PRO A 97 7.62 -4.91 0.11
CA PRO A 97 9.03 -5.26 0.11
C PRO A 97 9.30 -6.61 -0.55
N ARG A 98 10.40 -6.69 -1.28
CA ARG A 98 10.80 -7.92 -2.00
C ARG A 98 10.83 -9.16 -1.13
N SER A 99 11.13 -9.02 0.17
CA SER A 99 11.19 -10.13 1.12
C SER A 99 9.85 -10.83 1.38
N VAL A 100 8.72 -10.18 1.12
CA VAL A 100 7.37 -10.70 1.38
C VAL A 100 6.50 -10.79 0.12
N ARG A 101 7.08 -10.53 -1.06
CA ARG A 101 6.35 -10.45 -2.33
C ARG A 101 5.53 -11.69 -2.66
N GLU A 102 6.11 -12.87 -2.49
CA GLU A 102 5.44 -14.14 -2.84
C GLU A 102 4.31 -14.46 -1.88
N VAL A 103 4.51 -14.18 -0.59
CA VAL A 103 3.48 -14.36 0.42
C VAL A 103 2.30 -13.44 0.18
N ALA A 104 2.56 -12.16 -0.11
CA ALA A 104 1.52 -11.19 -0.42
C ALA A 104 0.70 -11.58 -1.67
N ALA A 105 1.36 -12.02 -2.74
CA ALA A 105 0.69 -12.48 -3.95
C ALA A 105 -0.22 -13.70 -3.68
N LYS A 106 0.26 -14.68 -2.92
CA LYS A 106 -0.52 -15.87 -2.55
C LYS A 106 -1.71 -15.52 -1.64
N GLN A 107 -1.57 -14.54 -0.75
CA GLN A 107 -2.67 -14.07 0.09
C GLN A 107 -3.80 -13.47 -0.74
N ILE A 108 -3.49 -12.66 -1.76
CA ILE A 108 -4.49 -12.10 -2.66
C ILE A 108 -5.21 -13.23 -3.42
N GLN A 109 -4.46 -14.15 -4.01
CA GLN A 109 -5.02 -15.27 -4.76
C GLN A 109 -5.86 -16.22 -3.90
N GLY A 110 -5.51 -16.36 -2.61
CA GLY A 110 -6.28 -17.16 -1.64
C GLY A 110 -7.59 -16.52 -1.23
N LEU A 111 -7.68 -15.18 -1.22
CA LEU A 111 -8.90 -14.46 -0.85
C LEU A 111 -9.87 -14.30 -2.02
N TRP A 112 -9.35 -14.03 -3.21
CA TRP A 112 -10.16 -13.91 -4.42
C TRP A 112 -9.83 -15.04 -5.38
N ASN A 113 -10.73 -16.01 -5.47
CA ASN A 113 -10.59 -17.09 -6.41
C ASN A 113 -10.59 -16.56 -7.85
N GLY A 114 -9.52 -16.88 -8.60
CA GLY A 114 -9.32 -16.37 -9.95
C GLY A 114 -8.66 -14.99 -10.04
N ALA A 115 -8.24 -14.39 -8.93
CA ALA A 115 -7.45 -13.16 -8.98
C ALA A 115 -6.11 -13.41 -9.70
N VAL A 116 -5.81 -12.55 -10.66
CA VAL A 116 -4.54 -12.54 -11.39
C VAL A 116 -3.64 -11.49 -10.77
N VAL A 117 -2.51 -11.94 -10.22
CA VAL A 117 -1.48 -11.08 -9.62
C VAL A 117 -0.24 -11.13 -10.51
N THR A 118 0.02 -10.05 -11.21
CA THR A 118 1.13 -9.95 -12.16
C THR A 118 2.20 -9.02 -11.60
N SER A 119 3.45 -9.49 -11.57
CA SER A 119 4.58 -8.62 -11.19
C SER A 119 4.84 -7.59 -12.30
N VAL A 120 4.98 -6.33 -11.91
CA VAL A 120 5.30 -5.21 -12.80
C VAL A 120 6.77 -4.87 -12.60
N PRO A 121 7.68 -5.31 -13.48
CA PRO A 121 9.12 -5.09 -13.31
C PRO A 121 9.52 -3.63 -13.55
N GLU A 122 8.83 -2.96 -14.47
CA GLU A 122 8.98 -1.55 -14.77
C GLU A 122 7.81 -0.80 -14.17
N ASP A 123 8.11 0.27 -13.44
CA ASP A 123 7.08 1.09 -12.83
C ASP A 123 6.22 1.78 -13.91
N TYR A 124 4.93 1.95 -13.62
CA TYR A 124 4.04 2.74 -14.47
C TYR A 124 4.27 4.22 -14.23
N THR A 125 3.94 5.07 -15.19
CA THR A 125 4.01 6.51 -15.02
C THR A 125 2.66 7.17 -15.26
N ILE A 126 2.30 8.08 -14.35
CA ILE A 126 1.15 8.97 -14.50
C ILE A 126 1.56 10.32 -15.09
N PHE A 127 2.86 10.56 -15.20
CA PHE A 127 3.39 11.86 -15.61
C PHE A 127 3.59 11.92 -17.12
N ASN A 128 3.09 13.01 -17.71
CA ASN A 128 3.42 13.38 -19.06
C ASN A 128 4.63 14.33 -19.04
N SER A 129 5.63 14.09 -19.88
CA SER A 129 6.87 14.89 -19.93
C SER A 129 6.66 16.36 -20.27
N THR A 130 5.55 16.70 -20.93
CA THR A 130 5.20 18.07 -21.34
C THR A 130 4.06 18.69 -20.54
N GLY A 131 3.50 17.94 -19.58
CA GLY A 131 2.38 18.35 -18.78
C GLY A 131 2.76 19.04 -17.47
N ALA A 132 1.76 19.63 -16.81
CA ALA A 132 1.87 20.08 -15.42
C ALA A 132 1.51 18.94 -14.47
N ALA A 133 2.19 18.88 -13.32
CA ALA A 133 1.90 17.91 -12.29
C ALA A 133 1.51 18.60 -10.97
N ALA A 134 0.55 18.02 -10.26
CA ALA A 134 0.17 18.43 -8.93
C ALA A 134 0.12 17.21 -8.01
N GLY A 135 0.43 17.40 -6.74
CA GLY A 135 0.36 16.34 -5.72
C GLY A 135 -0.13 16.89 -4.41
N ALA A 136 -0.79 16.03 -3.65
CA ALA A 136 -1.21 16.33 -2.30
C ALA A 136 -1.07 15.08 -1.42
N TYR A 137 -0.97 15.27 -0.13
CA TYR A 137 -1.04 14.18 0.83
C TYR A 137 -2.12 14.48 1.86
N LEU A 138 -2.80 13.44 2.30
CA LEU A 138 -3.86 13.53 3.29
C LEU A 138 -3.34 13.03 4.63
N LEU A 139 -3.59 13.78 5.67
CA LEU A 139 -3.28 13.42 7.04
C LEU A 139 -4.55 13.46 7.88
N GLN A 140 -4.59 12.63 8.91
CA GLN A 140 -5.62 12.74 9.92
C GLN A 140 -5.50 14.09 10.64
N LYS A 141 -6.60 14.86 10.67
CA LYS A 141 -6.64 16.18 11.29
C LYS A 141 -6.50 16.10 12.81
N GLU A 142 -7.17 15.11 13.40
CA GLU A 142 -7.21 14.92 14.85
C GLU A 142 -6.11 13.95 15.32
N SER A 143 -5.95 13.80 16.63
CA SER A 143 -4.97 12.88 17.20
C SER A 143 -5.21 11.44 16.73
N PHE A 144 -4.13 10.71 16.49
CA PHE A 144 -4.16 9.28 16.15
C PHE A 144 -4.85 8.39 17.20
N ALA A 145 -5.05 8.91 18.42
CA ALA A 145 -5.77 8.23 19.49
C ALA A 145 -7.30 8.23 19.27
N LEU A 146 -7.81 9.09 18.38
CA LEU A 146 -9.23 9.13 18.07
C LEU A 146 -9.55 8.12 16.96
N PRO A 147 -10.63 7.32 17.11
CA PRO A 147 -11.01 6.34 16.10
C PRO A 147 -11.48 7.03 14.82
N ILE A 148 -11.11 6.47 13.69
CA ILE A 148 -11.64 6.86 12.39
C ILE A 148 -12.95 6.11 12.19
N ARG A 149 -13.98 6.76 11.64
CA ARG A 149 -15.23 6.10 11.28
C ARG A 149 -14.96 5.00 10.27
N THR A 150 -15.50 3.83 10.55
CA THR A 150 -15.41 2.68 9.66
C THR A 150 -16.57 2.65 8.68
N TYR A 151 -16.48 1.79 7.67
CA TYR A 151 -17.55 1.59 6.69
C TYR A 151 -18.90 1.15 7.33
N ALA A 152 -18.86 0.54 8.50
CA ALA A 152 -20.06 0.16 9.24
C ALA A 152 -20.88 1.36 9.72
N GLU A 153 -20.22 2.50 9.91
CA GLU A 153 -20.81 3.75 10.39
C GLU A 153 -21.10 4.75 9.26
N ILE A 154 -20.50 4.52 8.07
CA ILE A 154 -20.63 5.38 6.90
C ILE A 154 -21.58 4.69 5.92
N GLY A 155 -22.80 5.21 5.78
CA GLY A 155 -23.80 4.65 4.87
C GLY A 155 -23.57 4.94 3.38
N ALA A 156 -22.42 5.49 2.98
CA ALA A 156 -22.12 5.88 1.60
C ALA A 156 -20.75 5.38 1.17
N ASP A 157 -20.61 5.03 -0.11
CA ASP A 157 -19.32 4.72 -0.73
C ASP A 157 -18.53 6.02 -0.97
N THR A 158 -17.60 6.32 -0.05
CA THR A 158 -16.75 7.51 -0.13
C THR A 158 -15.66 7.39 -1.19
N PHE A 159 -15.35 6.18 -1.65
CA PHE A 159 -14.30 5.93 -2.63
C PHE A 159 -14.80 6.11 -4.07
N SER A 160 -16.09 5.93 -4.32
CA SER A 160 -16.70 6.10 -5.65
C SER A 160 -16.51 7.49 -6.23
N GLY A 161 -16.50 8.52 -5.38
CA GLY A 161 -16.22 9.90 -5.80
C GLY A 161 -14.83 10.08 -6.39
N ILE A 162 -13.81 9.44 -5.81
CA ILE A 162 -12.43 9.46 -6.29
C ILE A 162 -12.31 8.68 -7.61
N LEU A 163 -12.87 7.47 -7.65
CA LEU A 163 -12.88 6.66 -8.87
C LEU A 163 -13.66 7.36 -10.00
N GLY A 164 -14.76 8.02 -9.68
CA GLY A 164 -15.52 8.83 -10.64
C GLY A 164 -14.73 10.02 -11.20
N GLY A 165 -13.77 10.56 -10.44
CA GLY A 165 -12.79 11.52 -10.95
C GLY A 165 -11.83 10.88 -11.96
N PHE A 166 -11.32 9.70 -11.65
CA PHE A 166 -10.39 8.96 -12.52
C PHE A 166 -11.01 8.57 -13.87
N THR A 167 -12.30 8.21 -13.89
CA THR A 167 -13.01 7.85 -15.15
C THR A 167 -13.25 9.05 -16.09
N LYS A 168 -13.02 10.27 -15.64
CA LYS A 168 -13.18 11.50 -16.44
C LYS A 168 -11.88 12.02 -17.04
N MET A 169 -10.79 11.33 -16.81
CA MET A 169 -9.48 11.73 -17.35
C MET A 169 -9.40 11.41 -18.83
N ASN A 170 -8.66 12.24 -19.57
CA ASN A 170 -8.42 12.02 -20.98
C ASN A 170 -7.51 10.79 -21.18
N ALA A 171 -7.84 9.97 -22.15
CA ALA A 171 -7.10 8.73 -22.47
C ALA A 171 -5.63 8.94 -22.84
N VAL A 172 -5.26 10.16 -23.24
CA VAL A 172 -3.90 10.51 -23.61
C VAL A 172 -3.51 11.82 -22.94
N GLY A 173 -2.43 11.77 -22.21
CA GLY A 173 -1.80 12.96 -21.62
C GLY A 173 -2.17 13.23 -20.17
N GLU A 174 -3.25 12.67 -19.64
CA GLU A 174 -3.64 12.82 -18.24
C GLU A 174 -3.48 11.51 -17.50
N GLY A 175 -2.80 11.56 -16.38
CA GLY A 175 -2.65 10.41 -15.48
C GLY A 175 -2.88 10.82 -14.03
N ALA A 176 -3.39 9.91 -13.21
CA ALA A 176 -3.57 10.12 -11.79
C ALA A 176 -3.28 8.84 -11.00
N ALA A 177 -2.85 9.02 -9.76
CA ALA A 177 -2.72 7.93 -8.83
C ALA A 177 -3.15 8.35 -7.43
N LEU A 178 -3.77 7.42 -6.72
CA LEU A 178 -4.02 7.50 -5.29
C LEU A 178 -3.24 6.39 -4.61
N GLN A 179 -2.40 6.75 -3.67
CA GLN A 179 -1.59 5.81 -2.90
C GLN A 179 -2.01 5.82 -1.43
N ILE A 180 -2.24 4.64 -0.89
CA ILE A 180 -2.52 4.42 0.53
C ILE A 180 -1.33 3.67 1.12
N ALA A 181 -0.42 4.41 1.73
CA ALA A 181 0.74 3.83 2.38
C ALA A 181 0.38 3.42 3.82
N ALA A 182 0.53 2.13 4.11
CA ALA A 182 0.24 1.57 5.42
C ALA A 182 1.50 0.96 6.04
N ARG A 183 1.64 1.15 7.33
CA ARG A 183 2.69 0.54 8.13
C ARG A 183 2.07 -0.03 9.39
N PRO A 184 2.27 -1.32 9.68
CA PRO A 184 1.76 -1.91 10.91
C PRO A 184 2.30 -1.18 12.14
N ALA A 185 1.43 -0.94 13.12
CA ALA A 185 1.84 -0.44 14.42
C ALA A 185 2.76 -1.45 15.11
N LYS A 186 3.69 -0.96 15.92
CA LYS A 186 4.59 -1.80 16.72
C LYS A 186 3.88 -2.29 17.96
#